data_655f0f46e1f64225bbb9cde0a4f79a05
#
_entry.id   655f0f46e1f64225bbb9cde0a4f79a05
#
_cell.length_a   1.000
_cell.length_b   1.000
_cell.length_c   1.000
_cell.angle_alpha   90.00
_cell.angle_beta   90.00
_cell.angle_gamma   90.00
#
_symmetry.space_group_name_H-M   'P 1'
#
loop_
_entity.id
_entity.type
_entity.pdbx_description
1 polymer ?
#
loop_
_entity_poly.entity_id
_entity_poly.type
_entity_poly.pdbx_seq_one_letter_code
_entity_poly.pdbx_strand_id
1 'polypeptide(L)'
;MIFVKIFKKVKYSAILMHGEAVDEYEKLSGVRPKLSYLDKKPVLDVGYVSASHSGEYSVIAYSDKEVGVDVEKIRNVSFARYFMGEIGKPYSTERDFFREWTYRESRYKAYGISVNRATGRDIGLHPDFLLGYDLCVVGEGEILFSWSE
;
A
#
# COMPACT_ATOMS: atom_id res chain seq x y z
N MET A 1 12.98 -5.04 -6.70
CA MET A 1 12.90 -3.78 -5.92
C MET A 1 11.47 -3.31 -5.86
N ILE A 2 11.03 -2.94 -4.69
CA ILE A 2 9.75 -2.27 -4.47
C ILE A 2 10.06 -0.83 -4.10
N PHE A 3 9.58 0.11 -4.90
CA PHE A 3 9.72 1.54 -4.64
C PHE A 3 8.42 2.07 -4.05
N VAL A 4 8.47 2.66 -2.87
CA VAL A 4 7.30 3.20 -2.16
C VAL A 4 7.50 4.68 -1.91
N LYS A 5 6.65 5.51 -2.50
CA LYS A 5 6.68 6.95 -2.30
C LYS A 5 5.50 7.41 -1.46
N ILE A 6 5.79 8.22 -0.46
CA ILE A 6 4.82 8.73 0.52
C ILE A 6 4.66 10.23 0.34
N PHE A 7 3.42 10.68 0.23
CA PHE A 7 3.06 12.08 0.02
C PHE A 7 2.14 12.56 1.13
N LYS A 8 2.27 13.83 1.49
CA LYS A 8 1.24 14.53 2.25
C LYS A 8 0.15 15.01 1.29
N LYS A 9 -1.06 14.53 1.49
CA LYS A 9 -2.20 14.64 0.59
C LYS A 9 -2.63 16.07 0.22
N VAL A 10 -2.40 17.02 1.11
CA VAL A 10 -2.81 18.43 0.92
C VAL A 10 -2.07 19.16 -0.19
N LYS A 11 -1.00 18.61 -0.74
CA LYS A 11 -0.13 19.29 -1.72
C LYS A 11 -0.26 18.80 -3.15
N TYR A 12 -0.93 17.67 -3.39
CA TYR A 12 -0.83 16.98 -4.67
C TYR A 12 -2.16 16.47 -5.21
N SER A 13 -2.37 16.63 -6.53
CA SER A 13 -3.36 15.84 -7.25
C SER A 13 -2.81 14.43 -7.54
N ALA A 14 -3.68 13.47 -7.81
CA ALA A 14 -3.26 12.10 -8.16
C ALA A 14 -2.32 12.07 -9.38
N ILE A 15 -2.58 12.89 -10.39
CA ILE A 15 -1.74 12.99 -11.60
C ILE A 15 -0.34 13.45 -11.25
N LEU A 16 -0.20 14.48 -10.42
CA LEU A 16 1.10 15.01 -10.02
C LEU A 16 1.87 14.03 -9.15
N MET A 17 1.17 13.33 -8.23
CA MET A 17 1.80 12.31 -7.39
C MET A 17 2.37 11.17 -8.23
N HIS A 18 1.59 10.63 -9.16
CA HIS A 18 2.08 9.57 -10.04
C HIS A 18 3.21 10.05 -10.95
N GLY A 19 3.14 11.26 -11.48
CA GLY A 19 4.21 11.83 -12.29
C GLY A 19 5.53 11.92 -11.53
N GLU A 20 5.50 12.44 -10.31
CA GLU A 20 6.69 12.52 -9.45
C GLU A 20 7.23 11.15 -9.10
N ALA A 21 6.36 10.21 -8.77
CA ALA A 21 6.76 8.84 -8.42
C ALA A 21 7.37 8.09 -9.61
N VAL A 22 6.81 8.25 -10.81
CA VAL A 22 7.36 7.66 -12.04
C VAL A 22 8.75 8.21 -12.35
N ASP A 23 8.94 9.52 -12.23
CA ASP A 23 10.23 10.15 -12.49
C ASP A 23 11.33 9.60 -11.56
N GLU A 24 11.03 9.46 -10.29
CA GLU A 24 11.96 8.93 -9.31
C GLU A 24 12.21 7.43 -9.51
N TYR A 25 11.16 6.67 -9.80
CA TYR A 25 11.27 5.24 -10.09
C TYR A 25 12.14 4.98 -11.31
N GLU A 26 12.00 5.78 -12.36
CA GLU A 26 12.85 5.68 -13.56
C GLU A 26 14.32 5.91 -13.24
N LYS A 27 14.63 6.89 -12.39
CA LYS A 27 16.01 7.14 -11.96
C LYS A 27 16.61 5.96 -11.21
N LEU A 28 15.81 5.26 -10.42
CA LEU A 28 16.28 4.14 -9.61
C LEU A 28 16.31 2.81 -10.38
N SER A 29 15.33 2.58 -11.24
CA SER A 29 15.19 1.29 -11.94
C SER A 29 15.75 1.27 -13.36
N GLY A 30 15.92 2.44 -13.97
CA GLY A 30 16.25 2.56 -15.39
C GLY A 30 15.06 2.34 -16.32
N VAL A 31 13.87 2.12 -15.79
CA VAL A 31 12.66 1.84 -16.56
C VAL A 31 11.62 2.92 -16.28
N ARG A 32 11.09 3.54 -17.34
CA ARG A 32 9.95 4.45 -17.23
C ARG A 32 8.67 3.72 -17.59
N PRO A 33 7.86 3.32 -16.61
CA PRO A 33 6.59 2.68 -16.91
C PRO A 33 5.58 3.72 -17.41
N LYS A 34 4.69 3.27 -18.29
CA LYS A 34 3.59 4.09 -18.78
C LYS A 34 2.33 3.77 -17.98
N LEU A 35 1.81 4.79 -17.30
CA LEU A 35 0.63 4.66 -16.47
C LEU A 35 -0.64 4.83 -17.31
N SER A 36 -1.60 3.95 -17.07
CA SER A 36 -2.98 4.10 -17.57
C SER A 36 -3.96 3.67 -16.47
N TYR A 37 -5.24 3.75 -16.74
CA TYR A 37 -6.27 3.38 -15.77
C TYR A 37 -7.23 2.39 -16.38
N LEU A 38 -7.49 1.32 -15.64
CA LEU A 38 -8.49 0.31 -15.98
C LEU A 38 -9.50 0.26 -14.83
N ASP A 39 -10.78 0.59 -15.12
CA ASP A 39 -11.83 0.67 -14.10
C ASP A 39 -11.40 1.49 -12.87
N LYS A 40 -10.86 2.67 -13.10
CA LYS A 40 -10.35 3.61 -12.09
C LYS A 40 -9.13 3.12 -11.29
N LYS A 41 -8.58 1.97 -11.64
CA LYS A 41 -7.35 1.47 -11.03
C LYS A 41 -6.14 1.83 -11.90
N PRO A 42 -5.04 2.31 -11.30
CA PRO A 42 -3.81 2.52 -12.04
C PRO A 42 -3.21 1.20 -12.49
N VAL A 43 -2.73 1.16 -13.73
CA VAL A 43 -2.02 0.01 -14.29
C VAL A 43 -0.80 0.49 -15.07
N LEU A 44 0.24 -0.31 -15.10
CA LEU A 44 1.46 -0.02 -15.85
C LEU A 44 1.58 -0.96 -17.06
N ASP A 45 2.18 -0.47 -18.13
CA ASP A 45 2.53 -1.30 -19.28
C ASP A 45 3.65 -2.29 -18.96
N VAL A 46 4.55 -1.92 -18.04
CA VAL A 46 5.64 -2.76 -17.54
C VAL A 46 5.65 -2.68 -16.01
N GLY A 47 5.55 -3.82 -15.35
CA GLY A 47 5.56 -3.88 -13.91
C GLY A 47 4.19 -3.65 -13.27
N TYR A 48 4.21 -3.37 -11.98
CA TYR A 48 3.02 -3.30 -11.14
C TYR A 48 2.99 -2.01 -10.34
N VAL A 49 1.78 -1.50 -10.11
CA VAL A 49 1.55 -0.32 -9.28
C VAL A 49 0.45 -0.61 -8.28
N SER A 50 0.60 -0.06 -7.09
CA SER A 50 -0.43 -0.07 -6.06
C SER A 50 -0.46 1.29 -5.39
N ALA A 51 -1.64 1.74 -4.98
CA ALA A 51 -1.81 3.02 -4.33
C ALA A 51 -2.84 2.92 -3.21
N SER A 52 -2.66 3.77 -2.20
CA SER A 52 -3.58 3.90 -1.08
C SER A 52 -3.51 5.29 -0.50
N HIS A 53 -4.59 5.74 0.12
CA HIS A 53 -4.59 7.01 0.84
C HIS A 53 -5.49 6.92 2.08
N SER A 54 -5.09 7.60 3.12
CA SER A 54 -5.87 7.74 4.36
C SER A 54 -5.39 8.96 5.14
N GLY A 55 -6.32 9.74 5.70
CA GLY A 55 -5.98 10.93 6.46
C GLY A 55 -5.12 11.91 5.63
N GLU A 56 -3.92 12.19 6.13
CA GLU A 56 -2.99 13.16 5.53
C GLU A 56 -2.04 12.56 4.50
N TYR A 57 -2.05 11.23 4.31
CA TYR A 57 -1.05 10.56 3.50
C TYR A 57 -1.63 9.86 2.29
N SER A 58 -0.86 9.90 1.21
CA SER A 58 -1.03 9.05 0.04
C SER A 58 0.24 8.26 -0.19
N VAL A 59 0.11 7.02 -0.62
CA VAL A 59 1.25 6.12 -0.83
C VAL A 59 1.10 5.48 -2.21
N ILE A 60 2.19 5.48 -2.96
CA ILE A 60 2.25 4.85 -4.28
C ILE A 60 3.45 3.89 -4.29
N ALA A 61 3.22 2.68 -4.76
CA ALA A 61 4.28 1.68 -4.90
C ALA A 61 4.40 1.22 -6.34
N TYR A 62 5.63 1.09 -6.82
CA TYR A 62 5.97 0.48 -8.10
C TYR A 62 6.93 -0.68 -7.87
N SER A 63 6.76 -1.74 -8.66
CA SER A 63 7.64 -2.91 -8.61
C SER A 63 7.63 -3.64 -9.94
N ASP A 64 8.70 -4.37 -10.23
CA ASP A 64 8.76 -5.31 -11.35
C ASP A 64 7.96 -6.59 -11.09
N LYS A 65 7.59 -6.84 -9.84
CA LYS A 65 6.73 -7.95 -9.41
C LYS A 65 5.48 -7.44 -8.72
N GLU A 66 4.54 -8.31 -8.53
CA GLU A 66 3.28 -7.99 -7.85
C GLU A 66 3.52 -7.28 -6.52
N VAL A 67 2.79 -6.20 -6.29
CA VAL A 67 2.94 -5.35 -5.11
C VAL A 67 1.58 -4.82 -4.67
N GLY A 68 1.42 -4.70 -3.37
CA GLY A 68 0.25 -4.07 -2.78
C GLY A 68 0.64 -3.18 -1.62
N VAL A 69 0.02 -2.02 -1.51
CA VAL A 69 0.19 -1.13 -0.37
C VAL A 69 -1.17 -0.71 0.16
N ASP A 70 -1.24 -0.57 1.46
CA ASP A 70 -2.38 0.02 2.13
C ASP A 70 -1.92 0.88 3.29
N VAL A 71 -2.51 2.06 3.42
CA VAL A 71 -2.27 2.96 4.55
C VAL A 71 -3.61 3.31 5.18
N GLU A 72 -3.67 3.23 6.50
CA GLU A 72 -4.88 3.55 7.26
C GLU A 72 -4.54 4.38 8.48
N LYS A 73 -5.27 5.48 8.64
CA LYS A 73 -5.23 6.23 9.89
C LYS A 73 -5.85 5.39 10.99
N ILE A 74 -5.09 5.18 12.07
CA ILE A 74 -5.58 4.43 13.24
C ILE A 74 -6.62 5.28 13.94
N ARG A 75 -7.83 4.75 14.06
CA ARG A 75 -8.97 5.43 14.65
C ARG A 75 -9.92 4.44 15.29
N ASN A 76 -10.86 4.91 16.08
CA ASN A 76 -11.92 4.06 16.59
C ASN A 76 -12.92 3.79 15.47
N VAL A 77 -13.14 2.51 15.17
CA VAL A 77 -14.13 2.06 14.20
C VAL A 77 -15.06 1.04 14.86
N SER A 78 -16.34 1.34 14.89
CA SER A 78 -17.32 0.51 15.59
C SER A 78 -17.50 -0.88 14.95
N PHE A 79 -17.19 -1.01 13.66
CA PHE A 79 -17.29 -2.28 12.95
C PHE A 79 -16.05 -3.18 13.13
N ALA A 80 -15.00 -2.69 13.78
CA ALA A 80 -13.75 -3.43 13.94
C ALA A 80 -13.96 -4.78 14.64
N ARG A 81 -14.77 -4.80 15.69
CA ARG A 81 -15.09 -6.04 16.43
C ARG A 81 -15.78 -7.06 15.53
N TYR A 82 -16.69 -6.61 14.69
CA TYR A 82 -17.42 -7.47 13.76
C TYR A 82 -16.46 -8.13 12.78
N PHE A 83 -15.59 -7.35 12.14
CA PHE A 83 -14.61 -7.88 11.20
C PHE A 83 -13.64 -8.86 11.86
N MET A 84 -13.15 -8.54 13.03
CA MET A 84 -12.23 -9.44 13.74
C MET A 84 -12.92 -10.73 14.17
N GLY A 85 -14.19 -10.66 14.53
CA GLY A 85 -15.00 -11.85 14.83
C GLY A 85 -15.16 -12.76 13.62
N GLU A 86 -15.41 -12.21 12.43
CA GLU A 86 -15.56 -12.98 11.20
C GLU A 86 -14.27 -13.69 10.79
N ILE A 87 -13.13 -13.07 11.01
CA ILE A 87 -11.84 -13.69 10.68
C ILE A 87 -11.26 -14.55 11.79
N GLY A 88 -12.01 -14.69 12.90
CA GLY A 88 -11.63 -15.57 14.00
C GLY A 88 -10.38 -15.15 14.77
N LYS A 89 -9.95 -13.90 14.64
CA LYS A 89 -8.79 -13.36 15.36
C LYS A 89 -9.23 -12.32 16.37
N PRO A 90 -8.91 -12.48 17.65
CA PRO A 90 -9.14 -11.43 18.63
C PRO A 90 -8.21 -10.24 18.36
N TYR A 91 -8.68 -9.04 18.64
CA TYR A 91 -7.81 -7.87 18.69
C TYR A 91 -8.02 -7.16 20.02
N SER A 92 -6.94 -6.58 20.54
CA SER A 92 -6.98 -5.86 21.82
C SER A 92 -6.97 -4.34 21.65
N THR A 93 -6.47 -3.85 20.50
CA THR A 93 -6.36 -2.42 20.22
C THR A 93 -6.76 -2.13 18.77
N GLU A 94 -7.08 -0.85 18.50
CA GLU A 94 -7.32 -0.40 17.13
C GLU A 94 -6.09 -0.62 16.24
N ARG A 95 -4.88 -0.49 16.80
CA ARG A 95 -3.64 -0.77 16.07
C ARG A 95 -3.60 -2.22 15.59
N ASP A 96 -3.95 -3.17 16.43
CA ASP A 96 -3.98 -4.60 16.05
C ASP A 96 -4.99 -4.85 14.93
N PHE A 97 -6.16 -4.22 15.02
CA PHE A 97 -7.15 -4.31 13.96
C PHE A 97 -6.61 -3.78 12.62
N PHE A 98 -6.05 -2.56 12.62
CA PHE A 98 -5.56 -1.94 11.39
C PHE A 98 -4.36 -2.67 10.81
N ARG A 99 -3.54 -3.26 11.66
CA ARG A 99 -2.42 -4.10 11.21
C ARG A 99 -2.91 -5.31 10.40
N GLU A 100 -3.95 -5.96 10.86
CA GLU A 100 -4.56 -7.07 10.12
C GLU A 100 -5.30 -6.57 8.88
N TRP A 101 -6.03 -5.46 9.00
CA TRP A 101 -6.79 -4.89 7.89
C TRP A 101 -5.89 -4.43 6.74
N THR A 102 -4.85 -3.65 7.02
CA THR A 102 -3.92 -3.17 5.99
C THR A 102 -3.19 -4.31 5.32
N TYR A 103 -2.83 -5.34 6.07
CA TYR A 103 -2.21 -6.54 5.52
C TYR A 103 -3.13 -7.23 4.51
N ARG A 104 -4.39 -7.40 4.85
CA ARG A 104 -5.38 -8.03 3.96
C ARG A 104 -5.63 -7.22 2.70
N GLU A 105 -5.78 -5.93 2.85
CA GLU A 105 -5.98 -5.02 1.72
C GLU A 105 -4.75 -4.97 0.79
N SER A 106 -3.57 -4.89 1.35
CA SER A 106 -2.32 -4.90 0.58
C SER A 106 -2.14 -6.20 -0.18
N ARG A 107 -2.44 -7.31 0.46
CA ARG A 107 -2.35 -8.64 -0.12
C ARG A 107 -3.35 -8.83 -1.26
N TYR A 108 -4.57 -8.35 -1.09
CA TYR A 108 -5.57 -8.35 -2.14
C TYR A 108 -5.13 -7.52 -3.34
N LYS A 109 -4.58 -6.33 -3.09
CA LYS A 109 -4.05 -5.46 -4.14
C LYS A 109 -2.87 -6.09 -4.89
N ALA A 110 -2.00 -6.80 -4.17
CA ALA A 110 -0.83 -7.44 -4.77
C ALA A 110 -1.21 -8.66 -5.62
N TYR A 111 -2.05 -9.54 -5.11
CA TYR A 111 -2.24 -10.86 -5.67
C TYR A 111 -3.67 -11.17 -6.10
N GLY A 112 -4.62 -10.30 -5.82
CA GLY A 112 -6.04 -10.56 -6.10
C GLY A 112 -6.60 -11.71 -5.28
N ILE A 113 -5.89 -12.16 -4.25
CA ILE A 113 -6.28 -13.31 -3.45
C ILE A 113 -7.27 -12.86 -2.38
N SER A 114 -8.41 -13.55 -2.31
CA SER A 114 -9.32 -13.43 -1.20
C SER A 114 -8.58 -13.62 0.13
N VAL A 115 -8.92 -12.80 1.06
CA VAL A 115 -8.40 -12.48 2.38
C VAL A 115 -7.95 -13.67 3.25
N ASN A 116 -8.27 -14.92 2.88
CA ASN A 116 -8.10 -16.08 3.74
C ASN A 116 -6.97 -17.04 3.34
N ARG A 117 -6.22 -16.76 2.29
CA ARG A 117 -5.10 -17.62 1.87
C ARG A 117 -3.77 -16.97 2.19
N ALA A 118 -3.08 -17.48 3.20
CA ALA A 118 -1.67 -17.22 3.36
C ALA A 118 -0.90 -18.02 2.29
N THR A 119 -0.10 -17.33 1.51
CA THR A 119 0.91 -17.98 0.68
C THR A 119 2.26 -17.67 1.29
N GLY A 120 3.23 -18.56 1.15
CA GLY A 120 4.58 -18.34 1.70
C GLY A 120 5.31 -17.12 1.15
N ARG A 121 4.70 -16.38 0.23
CA ARG A 121 5.22 -15.14 -0.35
C ARG A 121 4.65 -13.87 0.28
N ASP A 122 3.71 -14.02 1.19
CA ASP A 122 3.02 -12.89 1.80
C ASP A 122 3.83 -12.32 2.95
N ILE A 123 4.85 -11.57 2.62
CA ILE A 123 5.59 -10.82 3.62
C ILE A 123 4.98 -9.43 3.68
N GLY A 124 4.14 -9.21 4.69
CA GLY A 124 3.64 -7.88 5.00
C GLY A 124 4.66 -7.15 5.85
N LEU A 125 5.20 -6.05 5.33
CA LEU A 125 6.04 -5.15 6.11
C LEU A 125 5.18 -4.00 6.61
N HIS A 126 5.20 -3.77 7.93
CA HIS A 126 4.52 -2.66 8.58
C HIS A 126 5.55 -1.70 9.17
N PRO A 127 6.08 -0.76 8.38
CA PRO A 127 6.98 0.24 8.93
C PRO A 127 6.23 1.18 9.88
N ASP A 128 6.90 1.62 10.92
CA ASP A 128 6.29 2.38 12.03
C ASP A 128 6.62 3.88 12.02
N PHE A 129 7.12 4.40 10.90
CA PHE A 129 7.52 5.80 10.82
C PHE A 129 6.36 6.79 10.56
N LEU A 130 5.14 6.31 10.30
CA LEU A 130 3.96 7.17 10.21
C LEU A 130 3.18 7.12 11.52
N LEU A 131 3.39 8.10 12.38
CA LEU A 131 2.73 8.15 13.69
C LEU A 131 1.22 8.24 13.53
N GLY A 132 0.50 7.35 14.21
CA GLY A 132 -0.97 7.31 14.17
C GLY A 132 -1.54 6.63 12.92
N TYR A 133 -0.71 5.97 12.14
CA TYR A 133 -1.10 5.23 10.93
C TYR A 133 -0.53 3.83 10.94
N ASP A 134 -1.18 2.94 10.23
CA ASP A 134 -0.60 1.68 9.83
C ASP A 134 -0.40 1.69 8.32
N LEU A 135 0.80 1.35 7.89
CA LEU A 135 1.17 1.19 6.49
C LEU A 135 1.59 -0.25 6.30
N CYS A 136 1.08 -0.92 5.30
CA CYS A 136 1.52 -2.26 4.94
C CYS A 136 1.96 -2.30 3.48
N VAL A 137 3.09 -2.94 3.25
CA VAL A 137 3.63 -3.22 1.91
C VAL A 137 3.75 -4.73 1.76
N VAL A 138 3.13 -5.28 0.74
CA VAL A 138 3.18 -6.70 0.39
C VAL A 138 3.80 -6.86 -0.98
N GLY A 139 4.79 -7.74 -1.10
CA GLY A 139 5.50 -8.01 -2.35
C GLY A 139 6.84 -8.68 -2.08
N GLU A 140 7.55 -9.00 -3.15
CA GLU A 140 8.86 -9.65 -3.08
C GLU A 140 9.96 -8.65 -3.41
N GLY A 141 11.03 -8.67 -2.63
CA GLY A 141 12.24 -7.91 -2.89
C GLY A 141 12.50 -6.82 -1.89
N GLU A 142 13.58 -6.10 -2.12
CA GLU A 142 13.99 -4.96 -1.30
C GLU A 142 13.02 -3.79 -1.46
N ILE A 143 12.70 -3.13 -0.36
CA ILE A 143 11.79 -1.99 -0.34
C ILE A 143 12.60 -0.71 -0.13
N LEU A 144 12.40 0.25 -1.04
CA LEU A 144 12.97 1.59 -0.93
C LEU A 144 11.83 2.58 -0.68
N PHE A 145 11.93 3.31 0.42
CA PHE A 145 10.97 4.36 0.77
C PHE A 145 11.49 5.73 0.36
N SER A 146 10.60 6.53 -0.20
CA SER A 146 10.87 7.92 -0.56
C SER A 146 9.75 8.81 -0.04
N TRP A 147 10.13 9.98 0.44
CA TRP A 147 9.21 10.98 0.95
C TRP A 147 9.13 12.16 0.00
N SER A 148 7.91 12.63 -0.24
CA SER A 148 7.69 13.91 -0.90
C SER A 148 7.42 14.97 0.17
N GLU A 149 8.20 16.02 0.13
CA GLU A 149 8.07 17.16 1.03
C GLU A 149 7.05 18.18 0.54
#